data_c07aec190220d7073ec9d2c33fa09f42
#
_entry.id   c07aec190220d7073ec9d2c33fa09f42
#
_cell.length_a   1.000
_cell.length_b   1.000
_cell.length_c   1.000
_cell.angle_alpha   90.00
_cell.angle_beta   90.00
_cell.angle_gamma   90.00
#
_symmetry.space_group_name_H-M   'P 1'
#
loop_
_entity.id
_entity.type
_entity.pdbx_description
1 polymer ?
#
loop_
_entity_poly.entity_id
_entity_poly.type
_entity_poly.pdbx_seq_one_letter_code
_entity_poly.pdbx_strand_id
1 'polypeptide(L)'
;MTEDTAATTAYGSVPSQRDPAAAQADRDTTQDHVTVGMPAEGAYLSVLRTATAGLAARLDFTLDEIEDLRIAVDEACAMLLSQAIPGTNLECAFDLGDEEMTITVSVTAAEPRIPAKDTFAWTVLSALAGSVDSGLGADDQVSIVLRKRREALNSLPSGNHGDSGNHGDSGDSGHSGTRSG
;
A
#
# COMPACT_ATOMS: atom_id res chain seq x y z
N MET A 1 18.97 62.88 -50.29
CA MET A 1 17.95 62.61 -49.24
C MET A 1 18.19 61.20 -48.74
N THR A 2 18.90 61.15 -47.69
CA THR A 2 19.39 59.96 -47.01
C THR A 2 18.59 59.79 -45.75
N GLU A 3 17.90 58.69 -45.58
CA GLU A 3 17.29 58.35 -44.30
C GLU A 3 17.95 57.07 -43.76
N ASP A 4 18.59 57.29 -42.70
CA ASP A 4 19.32 56.35 -41.85
C ASP A 4 18.25 55.63 -40.96
N THR A 5 18.12 54.33 -41.08
CA THR A 5 17.22 53.53 -40.19
C THR A 5 18.10 52.68 -39.29
N ALA A 6 18.26 53.19 -38.06
CA ALA A 6 18.94 52.49 -36.98
C ALA A 6 18.22 51.18 -36.57
N ALA A 7 18.94 50.06 -36.66
CA ALA A 7 18.49 48.78 -36.14
C ALA A 7 18.66 48.73 -34.62
N THR A 8 17.54 48.67 -33.88
CA THR A 8 17.50 48.42 -32.44
C THR A 8 17.68 46.94 -32.20
N THR A 9 18.84 46.56 -31.68
CA THR A 9 19.09 45.20 -31.18
C THR A 9 18.35 44.95 -29.89
N ALA A 10 17.34 44.09 -29.96
CA ALA A 10 16.65 43.59 -28.76
C ALA A 10 17.56 42.61 -28.00
N TYR A 11 17.92 43.01 -26.78
CA TYR A 11 18.62 42.18 -25.81
C TYR A 11 17.67 41.05 -25.36
N GLY A 12 18.07 39.80 -25.65
CA GLY A 12 17.34 38.62 -25.21
C GLY A 12 17.32 38.51 -23.69
N SER A 13 16.14 38.35 -23.15
CA SER A 13 15.94 38.07 -21.73
C SER A 13 16.56 36.72 -21.37
N VAL A 14 17.48 36.73 -20.43
CA VAL A 14 18.10 35.53 -19.82
C VAL A 14 17.01 34.76 -19.07
N PRO A 15 16.84 33.44 -19.28
CA PRO A 15 15.88 32.67 -18.50
C PRO A 15 16.32 32.67 -17.03
N SER A 16 15.40 33.12 -16.18
CA SER A 16 15.55 33.11 -14.74
C SER A 16 15.94 31.72 -14.26
N GLN A 17 17.09 31.59 -13.61
CA GLN A 17 17.51 30.34 -12.97
C GLN A 17 16.47 29.96 -11.93
N ARG A 18 15.83 28.82 -12.16
CA ARG A 18 14.94 28.21 -11.15
C ARG A 18 15.78 27.87 -9.93
N ASP A 19 15.34 28.38 -8.79
CA ASP A 19 15.97 28.15 -7.49
C ASP A 19 16.04 26.63 -7.22
N PRO A 20 17.21 26.03 -6.99
CA PRO A 20 17.34 24.60 -6.71
C PRO A 20 16.63 24.19 -5.41
N ALA A 21 16.37 25.13 -4.51
CA ALA A 21 15.61 24.88 -3.28
C ALA A 21 14.09 24.67 -3.55
N ALA A 22 13.54 25.31 -4.59
CA ALA A 22 12.14 25.08 -4.98
C ALA A 22 11.92 23.72 -5.63
N ALA A 23 12.96 23.16 -6.29
CA ALA A 23 12.92 21.82 -6.87
C ALA A 23 13.07 20.70 -5.82
N GLN A 24 13.52 20.99 -4.61
CA GLN A 24 13.64 20.05 -3.51
C GLN A 24 12.38 19.98 -2.65
N ALA A 25 11.62 21.08 -2.53
CA ALA A 25 10.36 21.09 -1.77
C ALA A 25 9.24 20.25 -2.44
N ASP A 26 9.36 19.98 -3.75
CA ASP A 26 8.39 19.15 -4.50
C ASP A 26 8.75 17.65 -4.48
N ARG A 27 9.86 17.27 -3.84
CA ARG A 27 10.30 15.87 -3.70
C ARG A 27 9.88 15.21 -2.40
N ASP A 28 9.33 15.98 -1.46
CA ASP A 28 9.01 15.50 -0.10
C ASP A 28 7.58 14.93 0.02
N THR A 29 6.86 14.81 -1.11
CA THR A 29 5.55 14.15 -1.20
C THR A 29 5.39 13.36 -2.50
N THR A 30 6.47 12.80 -3.05
CA THR A 30 6.35 11.91 -4.21
C THR A 30 5.87 10.54 -3.71
N GLN A 31 4.59 10.41 -3.60
CA GLN A 31 3.96 9.10 -3.44
C GLN A 31 4.29 8.28 -4.68
N ASP A 32 5.01 7.18 -4.53
CA ASP A 32 5.35 6.30 -5.65
C ASP A 32 4.04 5.75 -6.24
N HIS A 33 3.89 5.88 -7.56
CA HIS A 33 2.72 5.41 -8.29
C HIS A 33 3.11 4.34 -9.30
N VAL A 34 2.44 3.19 -9.25
CA VAL A 34 2.66 2.08 -10.18
C VAL A 34 1.33 1.67 -10.79
N THR A 35 1.26 1.56 -12.12
CA THR A 35 0.07 1.08 -12.83
C THR A 35 0.37 -0.22 -13.56
N VAL A 36 -0.54 -1.19 -13.45
CA VAL A 36 -0.51 -2.47 -14.15
C VAL A 36 -1.79 -2.61 -14.96
N GLY A 37 -1.65 -2.62 -16.29
CA GLY A 37 -2.75 -2.87 -17.22
C GLY A 37 -2.66 -4.26 -17.82
N MET A 38 -3.80 -4.96 -17.94
CA MET A 38 -3.88 -6.30 -18.52
C MET A 38 -5.25 -6.54 -19.14
N PRO A 39 -5.41 -7.55 -20.02
CA PRO A 39 -6.74 -7.94 -20.50
C PRO A 39 -7.67 -8.23 -19.31
N ALA A 40 -8.93 -7.79 -19.40
CA ALA A 40 -9.95 -8.00 -18.37
C ALA A 40 -10.42 -9.47 -18.33
N GLU A 41 -9.49 -10.37 -18.03
CA GLU A 41 -9.70 -11.82 -17.98
C GLU A 41 -9.06 -12.42 -16.72
N GLY A 42 -9.77 -13.35 -16.07
CA GLY A 42 -9.33 -13.99 -14.83
C GLY A 42 -7.98 -14.73 -14.93
N ALA A 43 -7.58 -15.14 -16.13
CA ALA A 43 -6.30 -15.83 -16.37
C ALA A 43 -5.08 -14.97 -16.00
N TYR A 44 -5.19 -13.65 -16.02
CA TYR A 44 -4.10 -12.73 -15.76
C TYR A 44 -4.00 -12.27 -14.28
N LEU A 45 -4.95 -12.63 -13.42
CA LEU A 45 -4.97 -12.17 -12.01
C LEU A 45 -3.74 -12.56 -11.21
N SER A 46 -3.05 -13.65 -11.60
CA SER A 46 -1.78 -14.03 -10.97
C SER A 46 -0.69 -12.96 -11.06
N VAL A 47 -0.74 -12.11 -12.10
CA VAL A 47 0.19 -10.99 -12.27
C VAL A 47 -0.07 -9.94 -11.18
N LEU A 48 -1.35 -9.59 -10.95
CA LEU A 48 -1.72 -8.63 -9.90
C LEU A 48 -1.38 -9.14 -8.51
N ARG A 49 -1.63 -10.42 -8.22
CA ARG A 49 -1.22 -11.03 -6.95
C ARG A 49 0.28 -10.87 -6.69
N THR A 50 1.09 -11.09 -7.72
CA THR A 50 2.55 -10.97 -7.62
C THR A 50 2.97 -9.51 -7.45
N ALA A 51 2.38 -8.59 -8.22
CA ALA A 51 2.65 -7.16 -8.11
C ALA A 51 2.27 -6.64 -6.72
N THR A 52 1.06 -6.97 -6.23
CA THR A 52 0.59 -6.59 -4.90
C THR A 52 1.55 -7.06 -3.82
N ALA A 53 1.97 -8.34 -3.85
CA ALA A 53 2.90 -8.88 -2.86
C ALA A 53 4.26 -8.17 -2.89
N GLY A 54 4.82 -7.94 -4.08
CA GLY A 54 6.12 -7.26 -4.22
C GLY A 54 6.10 -5.81 -3.75
N LEU A 55 5.01 -5.08 -4.05
CA LEU A 55 4.86 -3.68 -3.64
C LEU A 55 4.57 -3.56 -2.14
N ALA A 56 3.74 -4.44 -1.58
CA ALA A 56 3.47 -4.47 -0.15
C ALA A 56 4.73 -4.85 0.66
N ALA A 57 5.51 -5.82 0.18
CA ALA A 57 6.80 -6.18 0.80
C ALA A 57 7.79 -5.01 0.80
N ARG A 58 7.80 -4.17 -0.24
CA ARG A 58 8.63 -2.96 -0.30
C ARG A 58 8.26 -1.93 0.78
N LEU A 59 7.00 -1.91 1.23
CA LEU A 59 6.50 -1.05 2.30
C LEU A 59 6.58 -1.70 3.67
N ASP A 60 7.31 -2.81 3.81
CA ASP A 60 7.49 -3.56 5.06
C ASP A 60 6.19 -4.06 5.69
N PHE A 61 5.16 -4.35 4.88
CA PHE A 61 3.97 -5.06 5.35
C PHE A 61 4.33 -6.47 5.82
N THR A 62 3.65 -6.95 6.86
CA THR A 62 3.82 -8.33 7.34
C THR A 62 3.32 -9.35 6.32
N LEU A 63 3.74 -10.61 6.45
CA LEU A 63 3.27 -11.68 5.55
C LEU A 63 1.75 -11.83 5.58
N ASP A 64 1.14 -11.71 6.75
CA ASP A 64 -0.31 -11.80 6.91
C ASP A 64 -1.02 -10.64 6.20
N GLU A 65 -0.54 -9.42 6.34
CA GLU A 65 -1.06 -8.26 5.63
C GLU A 65 -0.89 -8.36 4.11
N ILE A 66 0.23 -8.95 3.64
CA ILE A 66 0.47 -9.20 2.21
C ILE A 66 -0.54 -10.21 1.66
N GLU A 67 -0.80 -11.30 2.38
CA GLU A 67 -1.79 -12.30 1.98
C GLU A 67 -3.20 -11.72 2.00
N ASP A 68 -3.56 -10.92 3.00
CA ASP A 68 -4.82 -10.19 3.07
C ASP A 68 -5.03 -9.32 1.83
N LEU A 69 -4.01 -8.51 1.46
CA LEU A 69 -4.06 -7.65 0.29
C LEU A 69 -4.20 -8.44 -1.01
N ARG A 70 -3.51 -9.58 -1.15
CA ARG A 70 -3.61 -10.45 -2.33
C ARG A 70 -5.02 -10.99 -2.51
N ILE A 71 -5.64 -11.45 -1.41
CA ILE A 71 -7.02 -11.95 -1.43
C ILE A 71 -7.98 -10.81 -1.73
N ALA A 72 -7.80 -9.64 -1.12
CA ALA A 72 -8.64 -8.48 -1.35
C ALA A 72 -8.59 -8.01 -2.83
N VAL A 73 -7.40 -7.98 -3.44
CA VAL A 73 -7.25 -7.62 -4.86
C VAL A 73 -7.93 -8.65 -5.76
N ASP A 74 -7.79 -9.95 -5.48
CA ASP A 74 -8.47 -11.00 -6.25
C ASP A 74 -9.99 -10.83 -6.19
N GLU A 75 -10.55 -10.58 -5.02
CA GLU A 75 -11.99 -10.41 -4.84
C GLU A 75 -12.50 -9.13 -5.52
N ALA A 76 -11.77 -8.02 -5.40
CA ALA A 76 -12.09 -6.78 -6.10
C ALA A 76 -12.10 -6.97 -7.61
N CYS A 77 -11.08 -7.67 -8.15
CA CYS A 77 -11.03 -8.02 -9.57
C CYS A 77 -12.20 -8.91 -10.00
N ALA A 78 -12.53 -9.96 -9.22
CA ALA A 78 -13.64 -10.85 -9.54
C ALA A 78 -14.97 -10.11 -9.63
N MET A 79 -15.22 -9.17 -8.71
CA MET A 79 -16.41 -8.33 -8.71
C MET A 79 -16.48 -7.46 -9.96
N LEU A 80 -15.37 -6.83 -10.37
CA LEU A 80 -15.32 -5.94 -11.52
C LEU A 80 -15.33 -6.68 -12.85
N LEU A 81 -14.63 -7.81 -12.96
CA LEU A 81 -14.61 -8.63 -14.19
C LEU A 81 -16.00 -9.14 -14.57
N SER A 82 -16.90 -9.32 -13.60
CA SER A 82 -18.28 -9.75 -13.86
C SER A 82 -19.08 -8.76 -14.73
N GLN A 83 -18.66 -7.51 -14.83
CA GLN A 83 -19.30 -6.45 -15.61
C GLN A 83 -18.39 -5.84 -16.69
N ALA A 84 -17.14 -6.29 -16.79
CA ALA A 84 -16.20 -5.79 -17.79
C ALA A 84 -16.65 -6.11 -19.22
N ILE A 85 -16.43 -5.17 -20.13
CA ILE A 85 -16.67 -5.40 -21.56
C ILE A 85 -15.60 -6.39 -22.08
N PRO A 86 -15.99 -7.49 -22.75
CA PRO A 86 -15.03 -8.42 -23.33
C PRO A 86 -14.03 -7.73 -24.26
N GLY A 87 -12.74 -8.05 -24.12
CA GLY A 87 -11.68 -7.47 -24.94
C GLY A 87 -11.18 -6.10 -24.48
N THR A 88 -11.70 -5.57 -23.37
CA THR A 88 -11.15 -4.37 -22.72
C THR A 88 -10.05 -4.74 -21.72
N ASN A 89 -9.43 -3.73 -21.10
CA ASN A 89 -8.41 -3.92 -20.09
C ASN A 89 -8.99 -3.74 -18.68
N LEU A 90 -8.40 -4.48 -17.75
CA LEU A 90 -8.43 -4.18 -16.31
C LEU A 90 -7.18 -3.38 -15.99
N GLU A 91 -7.34 -2.28 -15.27
CA GLU A 91 -6.25 -1.46 -14.75
C GLU A 91 -6.19 -1.57 -13.24
N CYS A 92 -4.98 -1.68 -12.72
CA CYS A 92 -4.71 -1.67 -11.29
C CYS A 92 -3.63 -0.64 -10.99
N ALA A 93 -3.98 0.41 -10.27
CA ALA A 93 -3.08 1.46 -9.84
C ALA A 93 -2.74 1.26 -8.36
N PHE A 94 -1.46 1.42 -8.02
CA PHE A 94 -0.92 1.34 -6.67
C PHE A 94 -0.29 2.68 -6.31
N ASP A 95 -0.80 3.31 -5.27
CA ASP A 95 -0.22 4.50 -4.67
C ASP A 95 0.46 4.10 -3.35
N LEU A 96 1.78 4.27 -3.31
CA LEU A 96 2.63 3.81 -2.23
C LEU A 96 3.01 4.97 -1.33
N GLY A 97 2.37 5.08 -0.16
CA GLY A 97 2.74 6.02 0.88
C GLY A 97 3.71 5.39 1.88
N ASP A 98 4.17 6.15 2.87
CA ASP A 98 5.15 5.69 3.87
C ASP A 98 4.63 4.53 4.74
N GLU A 99 3.34 4.56 5.09
CA GLU A 99 2.70 3.56 5.96
C GLU A 99 1.39 3.02 5.38
N GLU A 100 0.99 3.46 4.21
CA GLU A 100 -0.28 3.11 3.60
C GLU A 100 -0.11 2.79 2.12
N MET A 101 -0.78 1.75 1.67
CA MET A 101 -0.94 1.41 0.27
C MET A 101 -2.39 1.62 -0.14
N THR A 102 -2.60 2.39 -1.21
CA THR A 102 -3.90 2.48 -1.89
C THR A 102 -3.83 1.70 -3.19
N ILE A 103 -4.79 0.82 -3.41
CA ILE A 103 -4.91 0.00 -4.63
C ILE A 103 -6.25 0.34 -5.28
N THR A 104 -6.20 0.84 -6.51
CA THR A 104 -7.40 1.13 -7.29
C THR A 104 -7.49 0.14 -8.45
N VAL A 105 -8.52 -0.70 -8.44
CA VAL A 105 -8.82 -1.61 -9.55
C VAL A 105 -9.96 -1.02 -10.35
N SER A 106 -9.86 -1.00 -11.67
CA SER A 106 -10.88 -0.44 -12.56
C SER A 106 -11.05 -1.23 -13.85
N VAL A 107 -12.27 -1.21 -14.38
CA VAL A 107 -12.65 -1.78 -15.67
C VAL A 107 -13.63 -0.86 -16.39
N THR A 108 -13.73 -0.98 -17.72
CA THR A 108 -14.82 -0.39 -18.49
C THR A 108 -15.98 -1.37 -18.56
N ALA A 109 -17.19 -0.91 -18.22
CA ALA A 109 -18.41 -1.74 -18.20
C ALA A 109 -19.45 -1.20 -19.18
N ALA A 110 -20.20 -2.08 -19.86
CA ALA A 110 -21.27 -1.66 -20.77
C ALA A 110 -22.46 -1.04 -20.01
N GLU A 111 -22.73 -1.54 -18.82
CA GLU A 111 -23.73 -1.01 -17.89
C GLU A 111 -23.08 -0.85 -16.52
N PRO A 112 -22.35 0.26 -16.30
CA PRO A 112 -21.56 0.44 -15.08
C PRO A 112 -22.45 0.47 -13.83
N ARG A 113 -22.19 -0.42 -12.89
CA ARG A 113 -22.91 -0.52 -11.62
C ARG A 113 -21.93 -0.53 -10.46
N ILE A 114 -22.17 0.34 -9.50
CA ILE A 114 -21.40 0.31 -8.25
C ILE A 114 -21.68 -1.05 -7.56
N PRO A 115 -20.63 -1.79 -7.18
CA PRO A 115 -20.79 -3.04 -6.42
C PRO A 115 -21.59 -2.83 -5.13
N ALA A 116 -22.53 -3.73 -4.88
CA ALA A 116 -23.37 -3.65 -3.69
C ALA A 116 -22.55 -3.90 -2.43
N LYS A 117 -22.71 -3.01 -1.43
CA LYS A 117 -21.92 -3.03 -0.18
C LYS A 117 -22.50 -4.00 0.89
N ASP A 118 -23.66 -4.57 0.65
CA ASP A 118 -24.36 -5.53 1.53
C ASP A 118 -24.06 -7.00 1.17
N THR A 119 -23.09 -7.26 0.31
CA THR A 119 -22.69 -8.61 -0.12
C THR A 119 -21.63 -9.21 0.79
N PHE A 120 -21.55 -10.55 0.78
CA PHE A 120 -20.48 -11.29 1.47
C PHE A 120 -19.08 -10.87 0.92
N ALA A 121 -18.96 -10.77 -0.40
CA ALA A 121 -17.73 -10.31 -1.06
C ALA A 121 -17.26 -8.95 -0.53
N TRP A 122 -18.17 -7.99 -0.38
CA TRP A 122 -17.83 -6.69 0.19
C TRP A 122 -17.41 -6.77 1.66
N THR A 123 -18.04 -7.65 2.44
CA THR A 123 -17.65 -7.90 3.84
C THR A 123 -16.23 -8.45 3.92
N VAL A 124 -15.87 -9.40 3.03
CA VAL A 124 -14.50 -9.93 2.94
C VAL A 124 -13.50 -8.83 2.59
N LEU A 125 -13.76 -8.04 1.54
CA LEU A 125 -12.91 -6.91 1.15
C LEU A 125 -12.66 -5.96 2.32
N SER A 126 -13.72 -5.57 3.04
CA SER A 126 -13.63 -4.63 4.15
C SER A 126 -12.83 -5.17 5.33
N ALA A 127 -12.89 -6.48 5.56
CA ALA A 127 -12.14 -7.14 6.63
C ALA A 127 -10.63 -7.20 6.30
N LEU A 128 -10.27 -7.43 5.04
CA LEU A 128 -8.88 -7.65 4.62
C LEU A 128 -8.13 -6.34 4.31
N ALA A 129 -8.80 -5.39 3.63
CA ALA A 129 -8.15 -4.16 3.17
C ALA A 129 -8.18 -3.00 4.18
N GLY A 130 -8.95 -3.12 5.28
CA GLY A 130 -9.10 -2.05 6.26
C GLY A 130 -10.08 -0.95 5.83
N SER A 131 -9.94 -0.38 4.62
CA SER A 131 -10.91 0.56 4.05
C SER A 131 -11.16 0.23 2.58
N VAL A 132 -12.45 0.20 2.20
CA VAL A 132 -12.87 -0.11 0.83
C VAL A 132 -13.90 0.92 0.37
N ASP A 133 -13.71 1.41 -0.84
CA ASP A 133 -14.68 2.28 -1.52
C ASP A 133 -14.87 1.84 -2.97
N SER A 134 -15.92 2.31 -3.62
CA SER A 134 -16.21 2.04 -5.02
C SER A 134 -16.86 3.24 -5.67
N GLY A 135 -16.62 3.42 -6.96
CA GLY A 135 -17.13 4.56 -7.69
C GLY A 135 -17.29 4.30 -9.19
N LEU A 136 -17.98 5.25 -9.82
CA LEU A 136 -18.06 5.36 -11.26
C LEU A 136 -17.14 6.49 -11.70
N GLY A 137 -16.32 6.23 -12.69
CA GLY A 137 -15.47 7.20 -13.37
C GLY A 137 -16.10 7.72 -14.67
N ALA A 138 -15.32 8.50 -15.43
CA ALA A 138 -15.66 8.85 -16.80
C ALA A 138 -15.61 7.59 -17.70
N ASP A 139 -16.20 7.67 -18.91
CA ASP A 139 -16.12 6.62 -19.94
C ASP A 139 -16.58 5.24 -19.45
N ASP A 140 -17.68 5.20 -18.69
CA ASP A 140 -18.28 3.97 -18.16
C ASP A 140 -17.32 3.13 -17.30
N GLN A 141 -16.34 3.77 -16.67
CA GLN A 141 -15.40 3.10 -15.77
C GLN A 141 -16.03 2.82 -14.41
N VAL A 142 -15.84 1.61 -13.92
CA VAL A 142 -16.20 1.19 -12.55
C VAL A 142 -14.93 0.86 -11.80
N SER A 143 -14.81 1.32 -10.57
CA SER A 143 -13.62 1.10 -9.76
C SER A 143 -13.94 0.64 -8.34
N ILE A 144 -13.00 -0.10 -7.75
CA ILE A 144 -12.92 -0.42 -6.33
C ILE A 144 -11.58 0.10 -5.82
N VAL A 145 -11.61 0.82 -4.70
CA VAL A 145 -10.43 1.37 -4.03
C VAL A 145 -10.23 0.69 -2.70
N LEU A 146 -9.10 0.06 -2.53
CA LEU A 146 -8.66 -0.60 -1.30
C LEU A 146 -7.59 0.26 -0.64
N ARG A 147 -7.65 0.45 0.69
CA ARG A 147 -6.60 1.13 1.46
C ARG A 147 -6.23 0.28 2.65
N LYS A 148 -4.96 -0.03 2.75
CA LYS A 148 -4.39 -0.76 3.89
C LYS A 148 -3.28 0.06 4.48
N ARG A 149 -3.37 0.34 5.76
CA ARG A 149 -2.28 0.90 6.55
C ARG A 149 -1.50 -0.24 7.18
N ARG A 150 -0.18 -0.15 7.11
CA ARG A 150 0.70 -1.09 7.81
C ARG A 150 0.45 -1.02 9.31
N GLU A 151 0.28 -2.17 9.95
CA GLU A 151 0.24 -2.23 11.40
C GLU A 151 1.63 -1.90 11.96
N ALA A 152 1.68 -0.97 12.92
CA ALA A 152 2.92 -0.69 13.62
C ALA A 152 3.38 -1.99 14.30
N LEU A 153 4.60 -2.45 13.99
CA LEU A 153 5.22 -3.54 14.72
C LEU A 153 5.28 -3.09 16.19
N ASN A 154 4.32 -3.54 16.99
CA ASN A 154 4.35 -3.34 18.43
C ASN A 154 5.68 -3.90 18.91
N SER A 155 6.55 -3.01 19.37
CA SER A 155 7.77 -3.34 20.04
C SER A 155 7.46 -4.46 21.02
N LEU A 156 8.13 -5.60 20.87
CA LEU A 156 8.07 -6.71 21.81
C LEU A 156 8.13 -6.12 23.23
N PRO A 157 7.27 -6.52 24.15
CA PRO A 157 7.37 -6.06 25.52
C PRO A 157 8.80 -6.35 25.98
N SER A 158 9.53 -5.30 26.34
CA SER A 158 10.87 -5.38 26.93
C SER A 158 10.82 -6.45 28.01
N GLY A 159 11.41 -7.60 27.73
CA GLY A 159 11.55 -8.67 28.69
C GLY A 159 12.22 -8.08 29.92
N ASN A 160 11.44 -7.88 30.97
CA ASN A 160 11.93 -7.56 32.30
C ASN A 160 12.81 -8.73 32.77
N HIS A 161 14.11 -8.63 32.53
CA HIS A 161 15.10 -9.44 33.20
C HIS A 161 15.05 -9.05 34.69
N GLY A 162 14.13 -9.70 35.38
CA GLY A 162 14.16 -9.75 36.82
C GLY A 162 15.42 -10.46 37.27
N ASP A 163 16.44 -9.69 37.52
CA ASP A 163 17.59 -10.04 38.33
C ASP A 163 17.08 -10.44 39.72
N SER A 164 16.97 -11.75 39.95
CA SER A 164 16.77 -12.32 41.26
C SER A 164 18.09 -12.89 41.73
N GLY A 165 19.02 -11.99 42.04
CA GLY A 165 20.11 -12.27 42.95
C GLY A 165 19.56 -12.52 44.36
N ASN A 166 19.44 -13.74 44.78
CA ASN A 166 19.37 -14.08 46.20
C ASN A 166 20.59 -14.90 46.58
N HIS A 167 21.56 -14.19 47.08
CA HIS A 167 22.59 -14.69 47.95
C HIS A 167 21.98 -14.83 49.35
N GLY A 168 21.89 -16.05 49.83
CA GLY A 168 21.48 -16.39 51.17
C GLY A 168 22.39 -17.49 51.69
N ASP A 169 23.48 -17.01 52.24
CA ASP A 169 24.46 -17.70 53.06
C ASP A 169 23.87 -18.22 54.39
N SER A 170 24.54 -19.21 54.92
CA SER A 170 24.63 -19.57 56.33
C SER A 170 23.73 -20.63 56.93
N GLY A 171 24.43 -21.61 57.48
CA GLY A 171 24.21 -22.10 58.83
C GLY A 171 23.96 -23.61 58.91
N ASP A 172 24.98 -24.37 59.00
CA ASP A 172 25.60 -25.01 60.17
C ASP A 172 24.67 -25.72 61.17
N SER A 173 25.18 -26.83 61.63
CA SER A 173 24.79 -27.60 62.82
C SER A 173 23.66 -28.61 62.59
N GLY A 174 23.89 -29.89 62.65
CA GLY A 174 24.58 -30.65 63.69
C GLY A 174 23.64 -31.70 64.26
N HIS A 175 24.15 -32.83 64.46
CA HIS A 175 23.77 -33.85 65.43
C HIS A 175 22.75 -34.93 65.11
N SER A 176 23.28 -36.06 64.88
CA SER A 176 23.26 -37.26 65.72
C SER A 176 21.90 -37.91 66.00
N GLY A 177 21.88 -39.17 65.78
CA GLY A 177 21.10 -39.97 66.69
C GLY A 177 20.36 -41.17 66.08
N THR A 178 21.07 -42.23 65.99
CA THR A 178 20.74 -43.60 66.52
C THR A 178 19.39 -44.27 66.14
N ARG A 179 19.59 -45.42 65.57
CA ARG A 179 19.13 -46.77 65.94
C ARG A 179 17.67 -47.18 65.75
N SER A 180 17.62 -48.28 65.08
CA SER A 180 16.98 -49.54 65.43
C SER A 180 15.56 -49.79 64.94
N GLY A 181 15.46 -50.90 64.27
CA GLY A 181 14.27 -51.63 63.94
C GLY A 181 14.41 -52.44 62.67
#